data_410d1862a7753810e75816ded5ec635b
#
_entry.id   410d1862a7753810e75816ded5ec635b
#
_cell.length_a   1.000
_cell.length_b   1.000
_cell.length_c   1.000
_cell.angle_alpha   90.00
_cell.angle_beta   90.00
_cell.angle_gamma   90.00
#
_symmetry.space_group_name_H-M   'P 1'
#
loop_
_entity.id
_entity.type
_entity.pdbx_description
1 polymer ?
#
loop_
_entity_poly.entity_id
_entity_poly.type
_entity_poly.pdbx_seq_one_letter_code
_entity_poly.pdbx_strand_id
1 'polypeptide(L)'
;MALDVVWFKRDLRIHDHRPLADAAASGNRVVCLYVIEPELWTLPEYSGRQYAFLLDSLESLDAALKAKDASLTVKVGAVTDILNGLHRIEPIAAIRAHEETGVAWTWERDKAVAAFAEKIGARFIETPQHGVIRGLATRNGWAKRWDRFMAEPVTLAPDRIETANLASDSVPDAEALGLDPDPCPGRQAGGRRAAVADLNSFLNDRGADYRRAMSSPVTAYDACSRLSAHLALGTLSMREAWQAADKALKRRREAGETGYARSIDSFISRLHWHCHFIQ
;
A
#
# COMPACT_ATOMS: atom_id res chain seq x y z
N MET A 1 -28.25 5.30 -8.82
CA MET A 1 -27.36 5.00 -7.67
C MET A 1 -26.17 5.92 -7.78
N ALA A 2 -25.54 6.30 -6.69
CA ALA A 2 -24.34 7.14 -6.75
C ALA A 2 -23.10 6.27 -6.83
N LEU A 3 -21.94 6.87 -7.18
CA LEU A 3 -20.67 6.18 -7.35
C LEU A 3 -19.76 6.47 -6.15
N ASP A 4 -19.20 5.41 -5.54
CA ASP A 4 -18.04 5.51 -4.65
C ASP A 4 -16.78 5.15 -5.42
N VAL A 5 -15.77 6.01 -5.39
CA VAL A 5 -14.46 5.75 -5.99
C VAL A 5 -13.50 5.33 -4.89
N VAL A 6 -12.97 4.12 -4.96
CA VAL A 6 -11.82 3.70 -4.16
C VAL A 6 -10.56 4.01 -4.97
N TRP A 7 -9.87 5.06 -4.57
CA TRP A 7 -8.66 5.51 -5.24
C TRP A 7 -7.44 4.86 -4.58
N PHE A 8 -6.94 3.81 -5.23
CA PHE A 8 -5.70 3.14 -4.85
C PHE A 8 -4.49 4.00 -5.21
N LYS A 9 -3.54 4.07 -4.30
CA LYS A 9 -2.29 4.81 -4.45
C LYS A 9 -1.10 3.91 -4.10
N ARG A 10 -0.69 3.90 -2.85
CA ARG A 10 0.40 3.07 -2.30
C ARG A 10 -0.15 2.03 -1.33
N ASP A 11 -1.23 1.36 -1.72
CA ASP A 11 -2.03 0.45 -0.90
C ASP A 11 -2.61 -0.71 -1.74
N LEU A 12 -1.77 -1.27 -2.64
CA LEU A 12 -2.15 -2.20 -3.69
C LEU A 12 -2.50 -3.60 -3.15
N ARG A 13 -3.58 -3.67 -2.37
CA ARG A 13 -4.10 -4.88 -1.72
C ARG A 13 -5.61 -4.75 -1.47
N ILE A 14 -6.27 -5.89 -1.21
CA ILE A 14 -7.68 -5.91 -0.76
C ILE A 14 -7.82 -6.26 0.74
N HIS A 15 -6.78 -6.81 1.37
CA HIS A 15 -6.73 -7.11 2.81
C HIS A 15 -6.20 -5.91 3.59
N ASP A 16 -6.72 -5.69 4.79
CA ASP A 16 -6.41 -4.52 5.62
C ASP A 16 -6.55 -3.21 4.83
N HIS A 17 -7.63 -3.14 4.04
CA HIS A 17 -7.93 -2.01 3.16
C HIS A 17 -9.27 -1.38 3.53
N ARG A 18 -9.24 -0.48 4.52
CA ARG A 18 -10.46 0.15 5.06
C ARG A 18 -11.28 0.92 4.03
N PRO A 19 -10.66 1.74 3.11
CA PRO A 19 -11.42 2.43 2.06
C PRO A 19 -12.24 1.49 1.18
N LEU A 20 -11.70 0.31 0.83
CA LEU A 20 -12.39 -0.68 0.02
C LEU A 20 -13.54 -1.35 0.77
N ALA A 21 -13.32 -1.72 2.02
CA ALA A 21 -14.35 -2.34 2.86
C ALA A 21 -15.52 -1.39 3.10
N ASP A 22 -15.23 -0.12 3.40
CA ASP A 22 -16.25 0.92 3.61
C ASP A 22 -17.01 1.27 2.32
N ALA A 23 -16.33 1.23 1.16
CA ALA A 23 -17.00 1.42 -0.12
C ALA A 23 -17.96 0.25 -0.43
N ALA A 24 -17.49 -0.99 -0.25
CA ALA A 24 -18.32 -2.18 -0.48
C ALA A 24 -19.57 -2.23 0.44
N ALA A 25 -19.46 -1.66 1.65
CA ALA A 25 -20.56 -1.58 2.61
C ALA A 25 -21.48 -0.37 2.39
N SER A 26 -21.16 0.56 1.49
CA SER A 26 -21.90 1.82 1.32
C SER A 26 -23.26 1.67 0.63
N GLY A 27 -23.48 0.58 -0.10
CA GLY A 27 -24.66 0.38 -0.96
C GLY A 27 -24.58 1.13 -2.29
N ASN A 28 -23.51 1.86 -2.57
CA ASN A 28 -23.23 2.49 -3.86
C ASN A 28 -22.47 1.53 -4.78
N ARG A 29 -22.50 1.81 -6.08
CA ARG A 29 -21.60 1.15 -7.03
C ARG A 29 -20.17 1.63 -6.80
N VAL A 30 -19.19 0.74 -6.92
CA VAL A 30 -17.78 1.02 -6.60
C VAL A 30 -16.92 1.00 -7.85
N VAL A 31 -16.09 2.02 -8.04
CA VAL A 31 -14.96 2.00 -8.97
C VAL A 31 -13.68 1.81 -8.17
N CYS A 32 -12.98 0.71 -8.43
CA CYS A 32 -11.62 0.49 -7.93
C CYS A 32 -10.65 1.15 -8.92
N LEU A 33 -10.20 2.37 -8.60
CA LEU A 33 -9.41 3.22 -9.49
C LEU A 33 -7.93 3.24 -9.10
N TYR A 34 -7.06 3.02 -10.08
CA TYR A 34 -5.65 3.40 -10.02
C TYR A 34 -5.33 4.38 -11.14
N VAL A 35 -4.61 5.45 -10.85
CA VAL A 35 -4.21 6.42 -11.85
C VAL A 35 -2.68 6.40 -12.00
N ILE A 36 -2.22 6.11 -13.23
CA ILE A 36 -0.83 6.32 -13.61
C ILE A 36 -0.70 7.79 -14.00
N GLU A 37 -0.02 8.55 -13.15
CA GLU A 37 0.20 9.99 -13.34
C GLU A 37 1.59 10.21 -13.91
N PRO A 38 1.75 10.52 -15.23
CA PRO A 38 3.07 10.60 -15.86
C PRO A 38 4.02 11.57 -15.15
N GLU A 39 3.52 12.71 -14.67
CA GLU A 39 4.35 13.69 -13.95
C GLU A 39 5.01 13.11 -12.69
N LEU A 40 4.34 12.21 -11.97
CA LEU A 40 4.90 11.54 -10.80
C LEU A 40 6.15 10.73 -11.19
N TRP A 41 6.10 10.08 -12.34
CA TRP A 41 7.17 9.19 -12.81
C TRP A 41 8.39 9.95 -13.36
N THR A 42 8.27 11.25 -13.64
CA THR A 42 9.41 12.10 -14.00
C THR A 42 10.21 12.61 -12.81
N LEU A 43 9.72 12.41 -11.58
CA LEU A 43 10.43 12.85 -10.38
C LEU A 43 11.66 11.97 -10.12
N PRO A 44 12.76 12.56 -9.59
CA PRO A 44 14.04 11.85 -9.41
C PRO A 44 13.98 10.68 -8.42
N GLU A 45 12.94 10.60 -7.60
CA GLU A 45 12.71 9.51 -6.65
C GLU A 45 12.19 8.23 -7.30
N TYR A 46 11.79 8.28 -8.57
CA TYR A 46 11.17 7.15 -9.28
C TYR A 46 12.09 6.58 -10.36
N SER A 47 11.94 5.29 -10.65
CA SER A 47 12.79 4.57 -11.60
C SER A 47 12.03 3.46 -12.32
N GLY A 48 12.59 2.98 -13.43
CA GLY A 48 12.01 1.89 -14.21
C GLY A 48 11.79 0.60 -13.40
N ARG A 49 12.70 0.26 -12.46
CA ARG A 49 12.52 -0.93 -11.59
C ARG A 49 11.35 -0.79 -10.62
N GLN A 50 11.08 0.42 -10.13
CA GLN A 50 9.92 0.68 -9.28
C GLN A 50 8.63 0.61 -10.10
N TYR A 51 8.66 1.13 -11.32
CA TYR A 51 7.53 1.02 -12.23
C TYR A 51 7.21 -0.44 -12.58
N ALA A 52 8.23 -1.26 -12.90
CA ALA A 52 8.05 -2.68 -13.13
C ALA A 52 7.45 -3.42 -11.90
N PHE A 53 7.86 -3.04 -10.68
CA PHE A 53 7.26 -3.59 -9.45
C PHE A 53 5.81 -3.13 -9.28
N LEU A 54 5.49 -1.90 -9.67
CA LEU A 54 4.11 -1.40 -9.70
C LEU A 54 3.25 -2.25 -10.63
N LEU A 55 3.71 -2.50 -11.86
CA LEU A 55 2.94 -3.27 -12.85
C LEU A 55 2.60 -4.68 -12.34
N ASP A 56 3.58 -5.40 -11.79
CA ASP A 56 3.33 -6.70 -11.13
C ASP A 56 2.27 -6.58 -10.03
N SER A 57 2.30 -5.47 -9.28
CA SER A 57 1.40 -5.24 -8.14
C SER A 57 -0.02 -4.90 -8.59
N LEU A 58 -0.19 -4.16 -9.67
CA LEU A 58 -1.50 -3.87 -10.28
C LEU A 58 -2.15 -5.13 -10.85
N GLU A 59 -1.38 -5.97 -11.53
CA GLU A 59 -1.86 -7.27 -12.01
C GLU A 59 -2.35 -8.16 -10.85
N SER A 60 -1.56 -8.22 -9.77
CA SER A 60 -1.92 -8.96 -8.56
C SER A 60 -3.17 -8.42 -7.87
N LEU A 61 -3.34 -7.08 -7.84
CA LEU A 61 -4.52 -6.42 -7.27
C LEU A 61 -5.76 -6.69 -8.13
N ASP A 62 -5.66 -6.57 -9.45
CA ASP A 62 -6.77 -6.83 -10.35
C ASP A 62 -7.25 -8.28 -10.27
N ALA A 63 -6.32 -9.24 -10.20
CA ALA A 63 -6.66 -10.64 -9.97
C ALA A 63 -7.39 -10.86 -8.64
N ALA A 64 -6.98 -10.17 -7.57
CA ALA A 64 -7.64 -10.25 -6.26
C ALA A 64 -9.03 -9.59 -6.26
N LEU A 65 -9.22 -8.50 -6.99
CA LEU A 65 -10.52 -7.83 -7.17
C LEU A 65 -11.47 -8.69 -8.00
N LYS A 66 -10.98 -9.33 -9.07
CA LYS A 66 -11.77 -10.24 -9.91
C LYS A 66 -12.35 -11.40 -9.10
N ALA A 67 -11.61 -11.91 -8.11
CA ALA A 67 -12.11 -12.93 -7.19
C ALA A 67 -13.23 -12.41 -6.24
N LYS A 68 -13.57 -11.11 -6.30
CA LYS A 68 -14.62 -10.43 -5.54
C LYS A 68 -15.68 -9.78 -6.44
N ASP A 69 -15.80 -10.27 -7.66
CA ASP A 69 -16.72 -9.77 -8.71
C ASP A 69 -16.45 -8.30 -9.11
N ALA A 70 -15.22 -7.81 -8.92
CA ALA A 70 -14.81 -6.46 -9.28
C ALA A 70 -13.59 -6.49 -10.21
N SER A 71 -13.21 -5.34 -10.76
CA SER A 71 -12.00 -5.17 -11.55
C SER A 71 -11.30 -3.87 -11.21
N LEU A 72 -9.99 -3.82 -11.40
CA LEU A 72 -9.23 -2.61 -11.29
C LEU A 72 -9.41 -1.78 -12.56
N THR A 73 -9.85 -0.54 -12.42
CA THR A 73 -9.84 0.44 -13.51
C THR A 73 -8.53 1.22 -13.45
N VAL A 74 -7.67 1.04 -14.44
CA VAL A 74 -6.44 1.81 -14.58
C VAL A 74 -6.66 2.95 -15.56
N LYS A 75 -6.31 4.17 -15.15
CA LYS A 75 -6.37 5.37 -15.98
C LYS A 75 -5.00 6.05 -16.06
N VAL A 76 -4.75 6.80 -17.11
CA VAL A 76 -3.50 7.53 -17.34
C VAL A 76 -3.79 9.03 -17.46
N GLY A 77 -3.11 9.85 -16.66
CA GLY A 77 -3.27 11.32 -16.67
C GLY A 77 -3.38 11.92 -15.28
N ALA A 78 -3.79 13.17 -15.18
CA ALA A 78 -4.03 13.82 -13.89
C ALA A 78 -5.29 13.26 -13.20
N VAL A 79 -5.17 12.88 -11.94
CA VAL A 79 -6.26 12.24 -11.20
C VAL A 79 -7.53 13.10 -11.14
N THR A 80 -7.41 14.42 -11.02
CA THR A 80 -8.56 15.33 -10.98
C THR A 80 -9.33 15.35 -12.31
N ASP A 81 -8.64 15.24 -13.46
CA ASP A 81 -9.28 15.17 -14.76
C ASP A 81 -10.00 13.83 -14.95
N ILE A 82 -9.38 12.75 -14.52
CA ILE A 82 -9.98 11.41 -14.51
C ILE A 82 -11.25 11.40 -13.66
N LEU A 83 -11.19 11.92 -12.42
CA LEU A 83 -12.34 12.01 -11.52
C LEU A 83 -13.45 12.90 -12.10
N ASN A 84 -13.10 14.00 -12.74
CA ASN A 84 -14.07 14.86 -13.41
C ASN A 84 -14.75 14.15 -14.58
N GLY A 85 -13.99 13.38 -15.37
CA GLY A 85 -14.54 12.52 -16.42
C GLY A 85 -15.53 11.48 -15.87
N LEU A 86 -15.16 10.81 -14.78
CA LEU A 86 -16.03 9.83 -14.09
C LEU A 86 -17.31 10.49 -13.57
N HIS A 87 -17.18 11.64 -12.90
CA HIS A 87 -18.33 12.37 -12.34
C HIS A 87 -19.35 12.81 -13.41
N ARG A 88 -18.89 13.11 -14.62
CA ARG A 88 -19.77 13.44 -15.76
C ARG A 88 -20.56 12.24 -16.27
N ILE A 89 -20.01 11.02 -16.13
CA ILE A 89 -20.68 9.77 -16.52
C ILE A 89 -21.68 9.36 -15.45
N GLU A 90 -21.25 9.36 -14.20
CA GLU A 90 -22.07 9.00 -13.05
C GLU A 90 -21.66 9.84 -11.83
N PRO A 91 -22.60 10.51 -11.14
CA PRO A 91 -22.26 11.36 -10.00
C PRO A 91 -21.52 10.62 -8.91
N ILE A 92 -20.34 11.13 -8.53
CA ILE A 92 -19.52 10.60 -7.45
C ILE A 92 -20.10 11.09 -6.11
N ALA A 93 -20.41 10.15 -5.21
CA ALA A 93 -20.85 10.45 -3.84
C ALA A 93 -19.67 10.52 -2.86
N ALA A 94 -18.69 9.67 -3.05
CA ALA A 94 -17.47 9.67 -2.22
C ALA A 94 -16.24 9.21 -3.01
N ILE A 95 -15.11 9.84 -2.69
CA ILE A 95 -13.77 9.39 -3.05
C ILE A 95 -13.14 8.88 -1.77
N ARG A 96 -12.76 7.62 -1.73
CA ARG A 96 -12.18 6.96 -0.56
C ARG A 96 -10.75 6.54 -0.87
N ALA A 97 -9.82 6.88 0.00
CA ALA A 97 -8.41 6.55 -0.14
C ALA A 97 -7.76 6.31 1.23
N HIS A 98 -6.61 5.68 1.24
CA HIS A 98 -5.72 5.79 2.39
C HIS A 98 -4.98 7.13 2.37
N GLU A 99 -4.66 7.64 3.56
CA GLU A 99 -3.73 8.74 3.71
C GLU A 99 -2.38 8.35 3.08
N GLU A 100 -1.81 9.27 2.31
CA GLU A 100 -0.48 9.10 1.76
C GLU A 100 0.53 9.97 2.50
N THR A 101 1.73 9.43 2.71
CA THR A 101 2.89 10.09 3.31
C THR A 101 4.06 10.00 2.33
N GLY A 102 3.82 10.48 1.12
CA GLY A 102 4.78 10.45 0.03
C GLY A 102 5.59 11.76 -0.07
N VAL A 103 5.97 12.11 -1.29
CA VAL A 103 6.70 13.33 -1.62
C VAL A 103 5.76 14.54 -1.68
N ALA A 104 6.32 15.76 -1.73
CA ALA A 104 5.54 16.99 -1.77
C ALA A 104 4.51 17.02 -2.93
N TRP A 105 4.89 16.48 -4.10
CA TRP A 105 4.00 16.37 -5.25
C TRP A 105 2.71 15.60 -4.92
N THR A 106 2.82 14.44 -4.24
CA THR A 106 1.64 13.63 -3.88
C THR A 106 0.75 14.34 -2.85
N TRP A 107 1.34 15.15 -1.98
CA TRP A 107 0.60 15.98 -1.04
C TRP A 107 -0.23 17.08 -1.74
N GLU A 108 0.37 17.79 -2.72
CA GLU A 108 -0.35 18.81 -3.50
C GLU A 108 -1.46 18.17 -4.35
N ARG A 109 -1.19 17.00 -4.94
CA ARG A 109 -2.20 16.20 -5.65
C ARG A 109 -3.40 15.85 -4.76
N ASP A 110 -3.16 15.35 -3.55
CA ASP A 110 -4.23 14.97 -2.63
C ASP A 110 -5.07 16.18 -2.19
N LYS A 111 -4.45 17.35 -2.01
CA LYS A 111 -5.17 18.61 -1.79
C LYS A 111 -6.04 19.01 -2.98
N ALA A 112 -5.54 18.84 -4.20
CA ALA A 112 -6.32 19.12 -5.41
C ALA A 112 -7.53 18.19 -5.53
N VAL A 113 -7.39 16.90 -5.16
CA VAL A 113 -8.52 15.95 -5.10
C VAL A 113 -9.53 16.35 -4.03
N ALA A 114 -9.07 16.81 -2.86
CA ALA A 114 -9.96 17.29 -1.81
C ALA A 114 -10.79 18.50 -2.27
N ALA A 115 -10.15 19.49 -2.89
CA ALA A 115 -10.80 20.67 -3.47
C ALA A 115 -11.78 20.29 -4.62
N PHE A 116 -11.41 19.34 -5.46
CA PHE A 116 -12.29 18.81 -6.49
C PHE A 116 -13.53 18.15 -5.87
N ALA A 117 -13.37 17.29 -4.87
CA ALA A 117 -14.48 16.64 -4.20
C ALA A 117 -15.46 17.65 -3.59
N GLU A 118 -14.94 18.67 -2.90
CA GLU A 118 -15.74 19.79 -2.36
C GLU A 118 -16.53 20.49 -3.47
N LYS A 119 -15.89 20.82 -4.57
CA LYS A 119 -16.50 21.50 -5.72
C LYS A 119 -17.69 20.73 -6.31
N ILE A 120 -17.63 19.40 -6.35
CA ILE A 120 -18.71 18.56 -6.89
C ILE A 120 -19.72 18.08 -5.83
N GLY A 121 -19.55 18.47 -4.57
CA GLY A 121 -20.39 18.04 -3.45
C GLY A 121 -20.19 16.58 -3.04
N ALA A 122 -19.07 15.95 -3.42
CA ALA A 122 -18.69 14.60 -3.01
C ALA A 122 -17.88 14.64 -1.69
N ARG A 123 -17.88 13.53 -0.95
CA ARG A 123 -17.04 13.37 0.22
C ARG A 123 -15.66 12.86 -0.19
N PHE A 124 -14.60 13.51 0.26
CA PHE A 124 -13.26 12.94 0.23
C PHE A 124 -12.93 12.34 1.59
N ILE A 125 -12.77 11.03 1.65
CA ILE A 125 -12.61 10.27 2.90
C ILE A 125 -11.26 9.57 2.85
N GLU A 126 -10.33 10.06 3.67
CA GLU A 126 -9.04 9.44 3.88
C GLU A 126 -9.01 8.68 5.20
N THR A 127 -8.38 7.51 5.19
CA THR A 127 -8.17 6.67 6.38
C THR A 127 -6.70 6.38 6.58
N PRO A 128 -6.21 6.32 7.83
CA PRO A 128 -4.81 5.97 8.08
C PRO A 128 -4.45 4.60 7.50
N GLN A 129 -3.29 4.52 6.85
CA GLN A 129 -2.75 3.27 6.29
C GLN A 129 -1.78 2.57 7.24
N HIS A 130 -1.11 3.34 8.06
CA HIS A 130 -0.05 2.89 8.98
C HIS A 130 0.02 3.83 10.20
N GLY A 131 1.00 3.61 11.08
CA GLY A 131 1.09 4.36 12.34
C GLY A 131 1.65 5.78 12.26
N VAL A 132 1.80 6.36 11.06
CA VAL A 132 2.11 7.78 10.88
C VAL A 132 0.84 8.61 11.06
N ILE A 133 0.93 9.75 11.72
CA ILE A 133 -0.19 10.65 11.99
C ILE A 133 0.10 11.98 11.32
N ARG A 134 -0.59 12.31 10.24
CA ARG A 134 -0.41 13.58 9.53
C ARG A 134 -0.78 14.76 10.43
N GLY A 135 0.01 15.83 10.39
CA GLY A 135 -0.24 17.05 11.17
C GLY A 135 -0.08 16.91 12.68
N LEU A 136 0.67 15.92 13.16
CA LEU A 136 0.91 15.71 14.59
C LEU A 136 1.70 16.87 15.20
N ALA A 137 1.09 17.63 16.10
CA ALA A 137 1.71 18.78 16.74
C ALA A 137 2.88 18.42 17.66
N THR A 138 2.86 17.24 18.29
CA THR A 138 3.92 16.75 19.18
C THR A 138 4.05 15.24 19.10
N ARG A 139 5.28 14.75 19.15
CA ARG A 139 5.57 13.30 19.19
C ARG A 139 5.28 12.62 20.54
N ASN A 140 4.91 13.39 21.57
CA ASN A 140 4.62 12.83 22.87
C ASN A 140 3.45 11.82 22.78
N GLY A 141 3.70 10.58 23.24
CA GLY A 141 2.73 9.49 23.21
C GLY A 141 2.50 8.87 21.83
N TRP A 142 3.23 9.27 20.76
CA TRP A 142 3.09 8.69 19.45
C TRP A 142 3.35 7.17 19.42
N ALA A 143 4.38 6.69 20.11
CA ALA A 143 4.67 5.24 20.17
C ALA A 143 3.47 4.43 20.70
N LYS A 144 2.80 4.90 21.78
CA LYS A 144 1.60 4.24 22.31
C LYS A 144 0.43 4.25 21.32
N ARG A 145 0.29 5.31 20.50
CA ARG A 145 -0.73 5.35 19.44
C ARG A 145 -0.39 4.39 18.31
N TRP A 146 0.88 4.31 17.95
CA TRP A 146 1.38 3.35 16.96
C TRP A 146 1.12 1.92 17.41
N ASP A 147 1.49 1.56 18.66
CA ASP A 147 1.24 0.23 19.23
C ASP A 147 -0.26 -0.12 19.21
N ARG A 148 -1.12 0.82 19.57
CA ARG A 148 -2.58 0.64 19.53
C ARG A 148 -3.06 0.39 18.11
N PHE A 149 -2.62 1.19 17.16
CA PHE A 149 -3.00 1.05 15.75
C PHE A 149 -2.57 -0.32 15.18
N MET A 150 -1.36 -0.79 15.50
CA MET A 150 -0.87 -2.09 15.05
C MET A 150 -1.61 -3.28 15.69
N ALA A 151 -2.11 -3.10 16.92
CA ALA A 151 -2.87 -4.13 17.65
C ALA A 151 -4.35 -4.22 17.22
N GLU A 152 -4.89 -3.23 16.51
CA GLU A 152 -6.25 -3.29 15.99
C GLU A 152 -6.44 -4.45 15.00
N PRO A 153 -7.63 -5.08 14.95
CA PRO A 153 -7.89 -6.11 13.94
C PRO A 153 -7.64 -5.62 12.52
N VAL A 154 -7.05 -6.48 11.69
CA VAL A 154 -6.95 -6.20 10.24
C VAL A 154 -8.35 -6.12 9.63
N THR A 155 -8.56 -5.18 8.72
CA THR A 155 -9.80 -5.07 7.97
C THR A 155 -9.89 -6.25 6.99
N LEU A 156 -10.95 -7.05 7.10
CA LEU A 156 -11.18 -8.14 6.18
C LEU A 156 -11.52 -7.60 4.78
N ALA A 157 -11.06 -8.32 3.75
CA ALA A 157 -11.48 -8.05 2.39
C ALA A 157 -13.01 -8.27 2.27
N PRO A 158 -13.74 -7.43 1.54
CA PRO A 158 -15.17 -7.66 1.31
C PRO A 158 -15.39 -8.99 0.58
N ASP A 159 -16.52 -9.63 0.87
CA ASP A 159 -16.87 -10.89 0.21
C ASP A 159 -17.23 -10.65 -1.27
N ARG A 160 -17.89 -9.53 -1.55
CA ARG A 160 -18.30 -9.09 -2.87
C ARG A 160 -18.24 -7.56 -2.98
N ILE A 161 -18.01 -7.07 -4.18
CA ILE A 161 -18.01 -5.63 -4.49
C ILE A 161 -18.98 -5.41 -5.64
N GLU A 162 -19.98 -4.54 -5.44
CA GLU A 162 -20.85 -4.12 -6.52
C GLU A 162 -20.14 -3.05 -7.36
N THR A 163 -19.53 -3.50 -8.44
CA THR A 163 -18.65 -2.66 -9.24
C THR A 163 -19.38 -1.90 -10.35
N ALA A 164 -18.91 -0.68 -10.61
CA ALA A 164 -19.16 0.02 -11.86
C ALA A 164 -18.00 -0.32 -12.82
N ASN A 165 -18.27 -1.21 -13.79
CA ASN A 165 -17.27 -1.61 -14.76
C ASN A 165 -16.96 -0.46 -15.71
N LEU A 166 -15.75 0.06 -15.63
CA LEU A 166 -15.22 1.10 -16.50
C LEU A 166 -14.02 0.55 -17.27
N ALA A 167 -13.91 0.93 -18.54
CA ALA A 167 -12.77 0.54 -19.34
C ALA A 167 -11.47 1.14 -18.77
N SER A 168 -10.42 0.34 -18.70
CA SER A 168 -9.06 0.80 -18.42
C SER A 168 -8.43 1.41 -19.69
N ASP A 169 -7.50 2.33 -19.48
CA ASP A 169 -6.62 2.80 -20.53
C ASP A 169 -5.51 1.77 -20.78
N SER A 170 -4.84 1.88 -21.94
CA SER A 170 -3.61 1.15 -22.18
C SER A 170 -2.55 1.59 -21.19
N VAL A 171 -1.99 0.64 -20.43
CA VAL A 171 -0.91 0.92 -19.48
C VAL A 171 0.36 1.24 -20.27
N PRO A 172 0.96 2.44 -20.11
CA PRO A 172 2.18 2.81 -20.80
C PRO A 172 3.35 1.93 -20.35
N ASP A 173 4.32 1.72 -21.20
CA ASP A 173 5.61 1.17 -20.81
C ASP A 173 6.48 2.25 -20.11
N ALA A 174 7.63 1.84 -19.61
CA ALA A 174 8.54 2.74 -18.89
C ALA A 174 9.10 3.85 -19.80
N GLU A 175 9.37 3.55 -21.07
CA GLU A 175 9.89 4.49 -22.06
C GLU A 175 8.85 5.59 -22.35
N ALA A 176 7.58 5.22 -22.50
CA ALA A 176 6.50 6.19 -22.73
C ALA A 176 6.29 7.15 -21.55
N LEU A 177 6.75 6.78 -20.34
CA LEU A 177 6.78 7.65 -19.14
C LEU A 177 8.09 8.44 -19.01
N GLY A 178 9.02 8.32 -19.97
CA GLY A 178 10.33 8.97 -19.91
C GLY A 178 11.28 8.39 -18.89
N LEU A 179 11.04 7.15 -18.43
CA LEU A 179 11.93 6.47 -17.49
C LEU A 179 13.11 5.84 -18.25
N ASP A 180 14.31 6.09 -17.73
CA ASP A 180 15.51 5.44 -18.25
C ASP A 180 15.45 3.91 -18.10
N PRO A 181 16.08 3.16 -19.03
CA PRO A 181 16.27 1.73 -18.90
C PRO A 181 16.93 1.39 -17.55
N ASP A 182 16.25 0.58 -16.76
CA ASP A 182 16.70 0.21 -15.42
C ASP A 182 16.63 -1.32 -15.23
N PRO A 183 17.45 -2.09 -15.96
CA PRO A 183 17.45 -3.54 -15.88
C PRO A 183 17.94 -3.98 -14.50
N CYS A 184 17.08 -4.69 -13.78
CA CYS A 184 17.40 -5.24 -12.46
C CYS A 184 17.00 -6.72 -12.41
N PRO A 185 17.86 -7.64 -12.89
CA PRO A 185 17.52 -9.08 -12.96
C PRO A 185 17.18 -9.68 -11.58
N GLY A 186 17.75 -9.13 -10.50
CA GLY A 186 17.46 -9.53 -9.11
C GLY A 186 16.33 -8.75 -8.46
N ARG A 187 15.53 -8.00 -9.21
CA ARG A 187 14.35 -7.29 -8.69
C ARG A 187 13.35 -8.27 -8.07
N GLN A 188 12.82 -7.92 -6.92
CA GLN A 188 11.72 -8.67 -6.34
C GLN A 188 10.47 -8.56 -7.23
N ALA A 189 9.69 -9.64 -7.29
CA ALA A 189 8.37 -9.59 -7.90
C ALA A 189 7.42 -8.75 -7.04
N GLY A 190 6.54 -7.99 -7.68
CA GLY A 190 5.50 -7.23 -7.01
C GLY A 190 4.32 -8.10 -6.59
N GLY A 191 3.35 -7.46 -5.92
CA GLY A 191 2.08 -8.07 -5.57
C GLY A 191 2.06 -8.85 -4.25
N ARG A 192 0.83 -9.12 -3.81
CA ARG A 192 0.59 -9.67 -2.47
C ARG A 192 1.17 -11.07 -2.26
N ARG A 193 1.11 -11.93 -3.27
CA ARG A 193 1.63 -13.30 -3.14
C ARG A 193 3.13 -13.30 -2.83
N ALA A 194 3.90 -12.47 -3.52
CA ALA A 194 5.33 -12.31 -3.27
C ALA A 194 5.58 -11.71 -1.88
N ALA A 195 4.83 -10.68 -1.48
CA ALA A 195 4.93 -10.06 -0.17
C ALA A 195 4.71 -11.06 0.99
N VAL A 196 3.69 -11.89 0.88
CA VAL A 196 3.36 -12.93 1.88
C VAL A 196 4.43 -14.03 1.89
N ALA A 197 4.95 -14.42 0.72
CA ALA A 197 6.03 -15.40 0.63
C ALA A 197 7.32 -14.87 1.30
N ASP A 198 7.70 -13.61 1.03
CA ASP A 198 8.85 -12.96 1.64
C ASP A 198 8.71 -12.85 3.17
N LEU A 199 7.53 -12.44 3.66
CA LEU A 199 7.27 -12.38 5.10
C LEU A 199 7.35 -13.75 5.74
N ASN A 200 6.72 -14.77 5.15
CA ASN A 200 6.68 -16.13 5.69
C ASN A 200 8.07 -16.77 5.71
N SER A 201 8.86 -16.63 4.65
CA SER A 201 10.23 -17.16 4.62
C SER A 201 11.11 -16.49 5.67
N PHE A 202 10.95 -15.19 5.86
CA PHE A 202 11.68 -14.44 6.88
C PHE A 202 11.29 -14.90 8.30
N LEU A 203 10.01 -15.01 8.62
CA LEU A 203 9.54 -15.36 9.96
C LEU A 203 9.76 -16.83 10.34
N ASN A 204 9.92 -17.72 9.36
CA ASN A 204 10.03 -19.16 9.61
C ASN A 204 11.44 -19.74 9.38
N ASP A 205 12.28 -19.07 8.58
CA ASP A 205 13.57 -19.60 8.16
C ASP A 205 14.66 -18.52 8.14
N ARG A 206 14.77 -17.75 7.07
CA ARG A 206 15.94 -16.90 6.77
C ARG A 206 16.16 -15.73 7.73
N GLY A 207 15.17 -15.36 8.53
CA GLY A 207 15.27 -14.30 9.54
C GLY A 207 15.98 -14.71 10.83
N ALA A 208 16.39 -15.98 11.00
CA ALA A 208 17.05 -16.45 12.21
C ALA A 208 18.28 -15.62 12.61
N ASP A 209 19.12 -15.30 11.64
CA ASP A 209 20.34 -14.51 11.84
C ASP A 209 20.17 -13.00 11.56
N TYR A 210 18.95 -12.51 11.33
CA TYR A 210 18.67 -11.13 10.94
C TYR A 210 19.41 -10.10 11.78
N ARG A 211 19.37 -10.24 13.10
CA ARG A 211 19.98 -9.29 14.04
C ARG A 211 21.50 -9.13 13.82
N ARG A 212 22.18 -10.20 13.45
CA ARG A 212 23.64 -10.19 13.20
C ARG A 212 23.98 -9.79 11.78
N ALA A 213 23.14 -10.22 10.83
CA ALA A 213 23.41 -10.10 9.41
C ALA A 213 22.98 -8.76 8.80
N MET A 214 21.99 -8.07 9.39
CA MET A 214 21.36 -6.88 8.81
C MET A 214 22.30 -5.69 8.58
N SER A 215 23.44 -5.63 9.27
CA SER A 215 24.39 -4.53 9.16
C SER A 215 25.46 -4.73 8.08
N SER A 216 25.51 -5.90 7.46
CA SER A 216 26.46 -6.21 6.38
C SER A 216 25.73 -6.33 5.05
N PRO A 217 26.14 -5.59 4.01
CA PRO A 217 25.51 -5.68 2.69
C PRO A 217 25.65 -7.07 2.05
N VAL A 218 26.63 -7.86 2.46
CA VAL A 218 26.86 -9.22 1.95
C VAL A 218 25.82 -10.19 2.54
N THR A 219 25.63 -10.17 3.86
CA THR A 219 24.74 -11.12 4.56
C THR A 219 23.30 -10.63 4.68
N ALA A 220 23.08 -9.32 4.62
CA ALA A 220 21.74 -8.72 4.73
C ALA A 220 20.84 -9.15 3.59
N TYR A 221 21.37 -9.38 2.39
CA TYR A 221 20.58 -9.78 1.23
C TYR A 221 19.70 -11.00 1.52
N ASP A 222 20.28 -12.03 2.14
CA ASP A 222 19.58 -13.29 2.43
C ASP A 222 18.83 -13.27 3.77
N ALA A 223 19.32 -12.52 4.76
CA ALA A 223 18.77 -12.53 6.12
C ALA A 223 17.73 -11.45 6.40
N CYS A 224 17.61 -10.39 5.58
CA CYS A 224 16.61 -9.33 5.79
C CYS A 224 15.23 -9.72 5.27
N SER A 225 14.20 -9.04 5.79
CA SER A 225 12.81 -9.35 5.46
C SER A 225 12.45 -9.14 3.99
N ARG A 226 13.14 -8.25 3.31
CA ARG A 226 12.88 -7.87 1.90
C ARG A 226 11.51 -7.20 1.69
N LEU A 227 10.89 -6.69 2.74
CA LEU A 227 9.53 -6.12 2.67
C LEU A 227 9.48 -4.65 2.25
N SER A 228 10.60 -3.95 2.09
CA SER A 228 10.59 -2.50 1.85
C SER A 228 9.78 -2.09 0.62
N ALA A 229 9.95 -2.78 -0.52
CA ALA A 229 9.19 -2.50 -1.74
C ALA A 229 7.69 -2.81 -1.55
N HIS A 230 7.37 -3.90 -0.86
CA HIS A 230 6.00 -4.30 -0.57
C HIS A 230 5.28 -3.32 0.36
N LEU A 231 5.95 -2.81 1.38
CA LEU A 231 5.42 -1.78 2.27
C LEU A 231 5.31 -0.42 1.57
N ALA A 232 6.24 -0.11 0.65
CA ALA A 232 6.24 1.13 -0.12
C ALA A 232 5.04 1.24 -1.06
N LEU A 233 4.64 0.16 -1.75
CA LEU A 233 3.46 0.11 -2.61
C LEU A 233 2.24 -0.53 -1.94
N GLY A 234 2.36 -0.89 -0.66
CA GLY A 234 1.25 -1.37 0.15
C GLY A 234 0.64 -2.69 -0.30
N THR A 235 1.39 -3.56 -0.98
CA THR A 235 0.95 -4.93 -1.33
C THR A 235 0.82 -5.83 -0.09
N LEU A 236 1.41 -5.39 1.02
CA LEU A 236 1.24 -5.90 2.38
C LEU A 236 1.08 -4.71 3.32
N SER A 237 0.15 -4.77 4.28
CA SER A 237 0.03 -3.69 5.24
C SER A 237 1.09 -3.79 6.34
N MET A 238 1.43 -2.65 6.93
CA MET A 238 2.33 -2.58 8.09
C MET A 238 1.75 -3.36 9.27
N ARG A 239 0.43 -3.30 9.47
CA ARG A 239 -0.30 -4.02 10.53
C ARG A 239 -0.21 -5.52 10.36
N GLU A 240 -0.42 -6.03 9.14
CA GLU A 240 -0.27 -7.46 8.85
C GLU A 240 1.16 -7.95 9.14
N ALA A 241 2.17 -7.20 8.68
CA ALA A 241 3.58 -7.54 8.92
C ALA A 241 3.91 -7.56 10.42
N TRP A 242 3.44 -6.56 11.16
CA TRP A 242 3.65 -6.47 12.60
C TRP A 242 2.95 -7.59 13.36
N GLN A 243 1.66 -7.86 13.09
CA GLN A 243 0.90 -8.92 13.78
C GLN A 243 1.47 -10.31 13.50
N ALA A 244 1.90 -10.57 12.25
CA ALA A 244 2.58 -11.81 11.92
C ALA A 244 3.91 -11.96 12.67
N ALA A 245 4.68 -10.88 12.77
CA ALA A 245 5.94 -10.86 13.51
C ALA A 245 5.74 -11.04 15.02
N ASP A 246 4.74 -10.38 15.63
CA ASP A 246 4.41 -10.53 17.05
C ASP A 246 4.00 -11.97 17.39
N LYS A 247 3.15 -12.56 16.53
CA LYS A 247 2.76 -13.97 16.66
C LYS A 247 3.97 -14.91 16.54
N ALA A 248 4.86 -14.65 15.60
CA ALA A 248 6.07 -15.45 15.42
C ALA A 248 7.03 -15.27 16.61
N LEU A 249 7.19 -14.06 17.14
CA LEU A 249 8.00 -13.77 18.32
C LEU A 249 7.52 -14.57 19.55
N LYS A 250 6.22 -14.58 19.81
CA LYS A 250 5.61 -15.35 20.92
C LYS A 250 5.90 -16.84 20.75
N ARG A 251 5.64 -17.39 19.56
CA ARG A 251 5.91 -18.82 19.25
C ARG A 251 7.38 -19.20 19.47
N ARG A 252 8.34 -18.36 19.01
CA ARG A 252 9.77 -18.63 19.18
C ARG A 252 10.22 -18.56 20.63
N ARG A 253 9.65 -17.65 21.42
CA ARG A 253 9.90 -17.56 22.88
C ARG A 253 9.38 -18.80 23.60
N GLU A 254 8.18 -19.27 23.29
CA GLU A 254 7.58 -20.49 23.85
C GLU A 254 8.39 -21.74 23.50
N ALA A 255 8.96 -21.80 22.30
CA ALA A 255 9.83 -22.88 21.84
C ALA A 255 11.27 -22.81 22.40
N GLY A 256 11.62 -21.78 23.17
CA GLY A 256 12.98 -21.60 23.71
C GLY A 256 14.02 -21.13 22.67
N GLU A 257 13.59 -20.75 21.47
CA GLU A 257 14.44 -20.29 20.34
C GLU A 257 14.89 -18.83 20.55
N THR A 258 15.62 -18.56 21.61
CA THR A 258 15.96 -17.19 22.06
C THR A 258 16.72 -16.35 21.02
N GLY A 259 17.59 -16.96 20.23
CA GLY A 259 18.34 -16.28 19.16
C GLY A 259 17.42 -15.75 18.08
N TYR A 260 16.52 -16.59 17.58
CA TYR A 260 15.53 -16.23 16.57
C TYR A 260 14.53 -15.21 17.11
N ALA A 261 14.04 -15.41 18.34
CA ALA A 261 13.15 -14.46 19.01
C ALA A 261 13.76 -13.04 19.06
N ARG A 262 15.05 -12.90 19.38
CA ARG A 262 15.76 -11.61 19.34
C ARG A 262 15.85 -11.01 17.94
N SER A 263 16.00 -11.83 16.91
CA SER A 263 16.00 -11.37 15.51
C SER A 263 14.63 -10.83 15.11
N ILE A 264 13.53 -11.51 15.44
CA ILE A 264 12.17 -11.04 15.17
C ILE A 264 11.86 -9.76 15.98
N ASP A 265 12.27 -9.67 17.23
CA ASP A 265 12.11 -8.48 18.07
C ASP A 265 12.83 -7.25 17.45
N SER A 266 14.05 -7.47 16.93
CA SER A 266 14.78 -6.45 16.16
C SER A 266 14.02 -6.04 14.88
N PHE A 267 13.38 -6.97 14.18
CA PHE A 267 12.57 -6.66 13.01
C PHE A 267 11.33 -5.84 13.37
N ILE A 268 10.60 -6.19 14.43
CA ILE A 268 9.46 -5.41 14.95
C ILE A 268 9.89 -3.96 15.25
N SER A 269 11.06 -3.79 15.88
CA SER A 269 11.66 -2.48 16.10
C SER A 269 11.89 -1.71 14.79
N ARG A 270 12.28 -2.38 13.68
CA ARG A 270 12.44 -1.73 12.36
C ARG A 270 11.12 -1.34 11.72
N LEU A 271 10.05 -2.09 11.92
CA LEU A 271 8.71 -1.69 11.49
C LEU A 271 8.26 -0.42 12.22
N HIS A 272 8.53 -0.31 13.51
CA HIS A 272 8.29 0.92 14.27
C HIS A 272 9.14 2.08 13.73
N TRP A 273 10.42 1.86 13.46
CA TRP A 273 11.32 2.88 12.90
C TRP A 273 10.89 3.36 11.52
N HIS A 274 10.36 2.48 10.68
CA HIS A 274 9.81 2.88 9.38
C HIS A 274 8.79 4.02 9.53
N CYS A 275 7.79 3.85 10.41
CA CYS A 275 6.82 4.90 10.67
C CYS A 275 7.43 6.11 11.41
N HIS A 276 8.38 5.87 12.31
CA HIS A 276 9.05 6.93 13.09
C HIS A 276 9.82 7.91 12.20
N PHE A 277 10.50 7.43 11.16
CA PHE A 277 11.25 8.29 10.24
C PHE A 277 10.36 9.07 9.27
N ILE A 278 9.17 8.58 8.98
CA ILE A 278 8.18 9.31 8.16
C ILE A 278 7.46 10.36 9.02
N GLN A 279 7.22 10.07 10.34
CA GLN A 279 6.56 10.97 11.29
C GLN A 279 7.38 12.24 11.55
#